data_2c3eff1357f79b4428fb179805359eab
#
_entry.id   2c3eff1357f79b4428fb179805359eab
#
_cell.length_a   1.000
_cell.length_b   1.000
_cell.length_c   1.000
_cell.angle_alpha   90.00
_cell.angle_beta   90.00
_cell.angle_gamma   90.00
#
_symmetry.space_group_name_H-M   'P 1'
#
loop_
_entity.id
_entity.type
_entity.pdbx_description
1 polymer ?
#
loop_
_entity_poly.entity_id
_entity_poly.type
_entity_poly.pdbx_seq_one_letter_code
_entity_poly.pdbx_strand_id
1 'polypeptide(L)'
;KQDLHSFTGSLQAKGVGTDFLSPRTRLQAKAQVNQIQYGKYKLDHVLAVAHVANGKVHADIDSKSQYLTGLVSLDALTNSKKLEATLVADVRDVNLYSLEVTKAPMRLSLCGHMDIRSDLKDSHDIMASMSDITVRTAEKNYRPVGVDADVFTRRDTTHAVINCGDFHLNMDVHGGYKQLMSRFAGLQEELAHQLRNHHIDQVKMRSQFPFGHVYLTTGKDNF
;
A
#
# COMPACT_ATOMS: atom_id res chain seq x y z
N LYS A 1 -16.09 -9.95 14.55
CA LYS A 1 -14.79 -10.20 15.20
C LYS A 1 -14.07 -11.23 14.38
N GLN A 2 -12.87 -10.90 13.92
CA GLN A 2 -11.97 -11.89 13.30
C GLN A 2 -11.06 -12.37 14.42
N ASP A 3 -11.15 -13.67 14.75
CA ASP A 3 -10.39 -14.25 15.85
C ASP A 3 -9.31 -15.19 15.29
N LEU A 4 -8.19 -15.30 16.01
CA LEU A 4 -7.15 -16.27 15.71
C LEU A 4 -7.67 -17.67 16.03
N HIS A 5 -7.82 -18.53 15.00
CA HIS A 5 -8.36 -19.87 15.18
C HIS A 5 -7.26 -20.91 15.42
N SER A 6 -6.15 -20.79 14.71
CA SER A 6 -5.02 -21.70 14.88
C SER A 6 -3.71 -21.03 14.54
N PHE A 7 -2.64 -21.45 15.21
CA PHE A 7 -1.27 -21.07 14.93
C PHE A 7 -0.36 -22.28 15.10
N THR A 8 0.42 -22.54 14.08
CA THR A 8 1.48 -23.53 14.11
C THR A 8 2.76 -22.87 13.62
N GLY A 9 3.78 -22.81 14.47
CA GLY A 9 5.01 -22.12 14.14
C GLY A 9 5.87 -21.87 15.35
N SER A 10 6.90 -21.10 15.19
CA SER A 10 7.77 -20.65 16.27
C SER A 10 7.87 -19.12 16.25
N LEU A 11 7.84 -18.52 17.41
CA LEU A 11 8.13 -17.11 17.63
C LEU A 11 9.25 -16.98 18.64
N GLN A 12 10.33 -16.35 18.25
CA GLN A 12 11.44 -16.01 19.11
C GLN A 12 11.55 -14.49 19.13
N ALA A 13 11.51 -13.90 20.31
CA ALA A 13 11.69 -12.47 20.48
C ALA A 13 12.60 -12.21 21.68
N LYS A 14 13.57 -11.33 21.50
CA LYS A 14 14.49 -10.92 22.55
C LYS A 14 14.72 -9.42 22.45
N GLY A 15 14.58 -8.71 23.55
CA GLY A 15 14.83 -7.29 23.53
C GLY A 15 14.28 -6.54 24.73
N VAL A 16 14.35 -5.23 24.64
CA VAL A 16 13.89 -4.27 25.65
C VAL A 16 13.14 -3.15 24.94
N GLY A 17 11.99 -2.77 25.50
CA GLY A 17 11.14 -1.71 24.99
C GLY A 17 10.08 -2.20 24.00
N THR A 18 8.93 -1.52 23.99
CA THR A 18 7.79 -1.82 23.13
C THR A 18 7.45 -0.66 22.19
N ASP A 19 8.05 0.51 22.41
CA ASP A 19 7.89 1.68 21.56
C ASP A 19 8.95 1.66 20.44
N PHE A 20 8.56 1.25 19.24
CA PHE A 20 9.45 1.15 18.07
C PHE A 20 9.98 2.52 17.60
N LEU A 21 9.33 3.62 17.96
CA LEU A 21 9.78 4.97 17.65
C LEU A 21 10.85 5.48 18.63
N SER A 22 11.02 4.78 19.74
CA SER A 22 12.00 5.15 20.75
C SER A 22 13.41 4.68 20.38
N PRO A 23 14.43 5.55 20.42
CA PRO A 23 15.82 5.15 20.17
C PRO A 23 16.37 4.20 21.25
N ARG A 24 15.66 4.03 22.37
CA ARG A 24 16.05 3.10 23.46
C ARG A 24 15.57 1.68 23.21
N THR A 25 14.63 1.46 22.32
CA THR A 25 14.13 0.13 22.00
C THR A 25 15.20 -0.67 21.26
N ARG A 26 15.40 -1.89 21.72
CA ARG A 26 16.24 -2.90 21.09
C ARG A 26 15.45 -4.20 21.05
N LEU A 27 15.12 -4.68 19.87
CA LEU A 27 14.34 -5.89 19.67
C LEU A 27 14.91 -6.70 18.52
N GLN A 28 15.01 -7.99 18.74
CA GLN A 28 15.23 -8.98 17.69
C GLN A 28 14.06 -9.95 17.75
N ALA A 29 13.37 -10.13 16.62
CA ALA A 29 12.26 -11.06 16.52
C ALA A 29 12.41 -11.91 15.28
N LYS A 30 12.09 -13.19 15.41
CA LYS A 30 12.00 -14.14 14.30
C LYS A 30 10.74 -14.95 14.49
N ALA A 31 9.87 -14.89 13.49
CA ALA A 31 8.66 -15.69 13.43
C ALA A 31 8.74 -16.63 12.24
N GLN A 32 8.57 -17.91 12.48
CA GLN A 32 8.39 -18.92 11.44
C GLN A 32 6.98 -19.46 11.56
N VAL A 33 6.14 -19.10 10.61
CA VAL A 33 4.74 -19.50 10.59
C VAL A 33 4.60 -20.67 9.61
N ASN A 34 4.36 -21.86 10.11
CA ASN A 34 4.03 -23.00 9.27
C ASN A 34 2.58 -22.92 8.81
N GLN A 35 1.69 -22.48 9.71
CA GLN A 35 0.29 -22.24 9.42
C GLN A 35 -0.30 -21.27 10.45
N ILE A 36 -1.07 -20.30 10.00
CA ILE A 36 -1.92 -19.42 10.82
C ILE A 36 -3.29 -19.30 10.16
N GLN A 37 -4.34 -19.42 10.95
CA GLN A 37 -5.70 -19.13 10.50
C GLN A 37 -6.27 -17.98 11.33
N TYR A 38 -6.53 -16.88 10.63
CA TYR A 38 -7.12 -15.69 11.21
C TYR A 38 -8.45 -15.39 10.51
N GLY A 39 -9.55 -15.60 11.23
CA GLY A 39 -10.86 -15.63 10.61
C GLY A 39 -10.92 -16.71 9.51
N LYS A 40 -11.25 -16.32 8.30
CA LYS A 40 -11.29 -17.19 7.11
C LYS A 40 -9.95 -17.29 6.37
N TYR A 41 -9.00 -16.41 6.67
CA TYR A 41 -7.69 -16.38 6.00
C TYR A 41 -6.74 -17.40 6.63
N LYS A 42 -6.13 -18.17 5.78
CA LYS A 42 -5.12 -19.16 6.15
C LYS A 42 -3.80 -18.81 5.47
N LEU A 43 -2.81 -18.43 6.25
CA LEU A 43 -1.44 -18.20 5.79
C LEU A 43 -0.56 -19.37 6.22
N ASP A 44 0.35 -19.74 5.37
CA ASP A 44 1.30 -20.82 5.60
C ASP A 44 2.69 -20.44 5.05
N HIS A 45 3.74 -21.09 5.58
CA HIS A 45 5.11 -20.93 5.09
C HIS A 45 5.58 -19.46 5.03
N VAL A 46 5.39 -18.72 6.12
CA VAL A 46 5.88 -17.34 6.24
C VAL A 46 7.03 -17.29 7.24
N LEU A 47 8.13 -16.71 6.82
CA LEU A 47 9.26 -16.34 7.67
C LEU A 47 9.30 -14.83 7.81
N ALA A 48 9.25 -14.32 9.02
CA ALA A 48 9.45 -12.91 9.31
C ALA A 48 10.61 -12.72 10.28
N VAL A 49 11.48 -11.78 9.97
CA VAL A 49 12.61 -11.38 10.81
C VAL A 49 12.52 -9.89 11.04
N ALA A 50 12.68 -9.43 12.26
CA ALA A 50 12.71 -8.02 12.57
C ALA A 50 13.86 -7.70 13.54
N HIS A 51 14.52 -6.59 13.30
CA HIS A 51 15.57 -6.04 14.12
C HIS A 51 15.35 -4.56 14.38
N VAL A 52 15.27 -4.17 15.63
CA VAL A 52 15.11 -2.78 16.04
C VAL A 52 16.26 -2.41 16.98
N ALA A 53 16.99 -1.37 16.65
CA ALA A 53 18.05 -0.85 17.51
C ALA A 53 18.35 0.62 17.18
N ASN A 54 18.46 1.46 18.22
CA ASN A 54 18.89 2.85 18.09
C ASN A 54 18.03 3.67 17.08
N GLY A 55 16.73 3.43 17.06
CA GLY A 55 15.81 4.08 16.12
C GLY A 55 15.89 3.54 14.68
N LYS A 56 16.67 2.50 14.43
CA LYS A 56 16.68 1.78 13.15
C LYS A 56 15.80 0.55 13.26
N VAL A 57 14.97 0.35 12.28
CA VAL A 57 14.12 -0.84 12.13
C VAL A 57 14.48 -1.50 10.81
N HIS A 58 14.75 -2.78 10.85
CA HIS A 58 14.87 -3.62 9.66
C HIS A 58 13.93 -4.80 9.82
N ALA A 59 13.14 -5.09 8.80
CA ALA A 59 12.22 -6.21 8.81
C ALA A 59 12.14 -6.87 7.43
N ASP A 60 12.26 -8.18 7.41
CA ASP A 60 12.09 -9.01 6.22
C ASP A 60 10.93 -9.98 6.40
N ILE A 61 10.13 -10.14 5.37
CA ILE A 61 9.06 -11.12 5.29
C ILE A 61 9.26 -11.93 4.01
N ASP A 62 9.58 -13.21 4.15
CA ASP A 62 9.59 -14.20 3.06
C ASP A 62 8.36 -15.08 3.18
N SER A 63 7.49 -15.01 2.20
CA SER A 63 6.25 -15.78 2.14
C SER A 63 6.24 -16.72 0.96
N LYS A 64 5.90 -17.97 1.24
CA LYS A 64 5.66 -19.04 0.24
C LYS A 64 4.22 -19.55 0.34
N SER A 65 3.33 -18.73 0.88
CA SER A 65 1.92 -19.05 1.03
C SER A 65 1.21 -19.07 -0.32
N GLN A 66 0.18 -19.91 -0.43
CA GLN A 66 -0.70 -19.93 -1.61
C GLN A 66 -1.45 -18.59 -1.84
N TYR A 67 -1.52 -17.72 -0.83
CA TYR A 67 -2.17 -16.40 -0.91
C TYR A 67 -1.20 -15.31 -1.31
N LEU A 68 0.05 -15.44 -0.89
CA LEU A 68 1.12 -14.48 -1.13
C LEU A 68 2.45 -15.22 -1.22
N THR A 69 3.11 -15.13 -2.35
CA THR A 69 4.49 -15.60 -2.52
C THR A 69 5.36 -14.41 -2.89
N GLY A 70 6.42 -14.19 -2.13
CA GLY A 70 7.34 -13.07 -2.36
C GLY A 70 8.13 -12.68 -1.15
N LEU A 71 8.99 -11.70 -1.34
CA LEU A 71 9.84 -11.09 -0.34
C LEU A 71 9.46 -9.62 -0.17
N VAL A 72 9.32 -9.18 1.06
CA VAL A 72 9.13 -7.77 1.41
C VAL A 72 10.17 -7.39 2.45
N SER A 73 10.92 -6.33 2.18
CA SER A 73 11.94 -5.79 3.08
C SER A 73 11.60 -4.35 3.44
N LEU A 74 11.71 -4.02 4.71
CA LEU A 74 11.49 -2.69 5.25
C LEU A 74 12.74 -2.25 6.01
N ASP A 75 13.29 -1.13 5.61
CA ASP A 75 14.29 -0.39 6.37
C ASP A 75 13.69 0.94 6.82
N ALA A 76 13.77 1.25 8.11
CA ALA A 76 13.29 2.51 8.60
C ALA A 76 14.25 3.11 9.64
N LEU A 77 14.36 4.45 9.57
CA LEU A 77 15.00 5.29 10.57
C LEU A 77 13.91 6.11 11.25
N THR A 78 13.78 5.94 12.53
CA THR A 78 12.71 6.57 13.28
C THR A 78 13.19 7.22 14.57
N ASN A 79 12.52 8.27 14.93
CA ASN A 79 12.56 8.89 16.25
C ASN A 79 11.17 9.45 16.57
N SER A 80 10.98 9.98 17.76
CA SER A 80 9.67 10.51 18.19
C SER A 80 9.09 11.64 17.34
N LYS A 81 9.84 12.16 16.36
CA LYS A 81 9.45 13.33 15.54
C LYS A 81 9.50 13.06 14.04
N LYS A 82 10.20 12.03 13.60
CA LYS A 82 10.42 11.75 12.17
C LYS A 82 10.46 10.25 11.91
N LEU A 83 9.98 9.89 10.75
CA LEU A 83 10.11 8.57 10.16
C LEU A 83 10.66 8.73 8.74
N GLU A 84 11.71 8.00 8.43
CA GLU A 84 12.20 7.78 7.07
C GLU A 84 12.21 6.27 6.86
N ALA A 85 11.53 5.78 5.82
CA ALA A 85 11.41 4.37 5.58
C ALA A 85 11.53 4.06 4.09
N THR A 86 12.19 2.95 3.79
CA THR A 86 12.26 2.36 2.47
C THR A 86 11.65 0.96 2.52
N LEU A 87 10.71 0.70 1.64
CA LEU A 87 10.09 -0.61 1.45
C LEU A 87 10.46 -1.13 0.06
N VAL A 88 10.96 -2.37 0.02
CA VAL A 88 11.24 -3.09 -1.23
C VAL A 88 10.41 -4.36 -1.24
N ALA A 89 9.75 -4.63 -2.34
CA ALA A 89 8.91 -5.81 -2.50
C ALA A 89 9.22 -6.53 -3.83
N ASP A 90 9.49 -7.82 -3.75
CA ASP A 90 9.47 -8.76 -4.88
C ASP A 90 8.29 -9.72 -4.67
N VAL A 91 7.16 -9.32 -5.20
CA VAL A 91 5.90 -10.06 -5.07
C VAL A 91 5.71 -10.91 -6.32
N ARG A 92 5.96 -12.20 -6.21
CA ARG A 92 5.87 -13.14 -7.32
C ARG A 92 4.45 -13.55 -7.62
N ASP A 93 3.60 -13.59 -6.60
CA ASP A 93 2.21 -13.97 -6.73
C ASP A 93 1.37 -13.58 -5.52
N VAL A 94 0.30 -12.84 -5.78
CA VAL A 94 -0.76 -12.54 -4.79
C VAL A 94 -2.09 -12.99 -5.35
N ASN A 95 -2.81 -13.80 -4.62
CA ASN A 95 -4.16 -14.24 -4.97
C ASN A 95 -5.19 -13.25 -4.39
N LEU A 96 -5.52 -12.21 -5.15
CA LEU A 96 -6.43 -11.15 -4.72
C LEU A 96 -7.86 -11.66 -4.50
N TYR A 97 -8.27 -12.68 -5.22
CA TYR A 97 -9.58 -13.32 -5.04
C TYR A 97 -9.66 -14.06 -3.70
N SER A 98 -8.64 -14.87 -3.39
CA SER A 98 -8.59 -15.58 -2.11
C SER A 98 -8.42 -14.66 -0.90
N LEU A 99 -7.87 -13.47 -1.11
CA LEU A 99 -7.80 -12.41 -0.10
C LEU A 99 -9.07 -11.54 -0.08
N GLU A 100 -10.07 -11.84 -0.91
CA GLU A 100 -11.34 -11.12 -1.06
C GLU A 100 -11.19 -9.62 -1.41
N VAL A 101 -10.06 -9.27 -2.01
CA VAL A 101 -9.84 -7.94 -2.57
C VAL A 101 -10.64 -7.77 -3.88
N THR A 102 -10.78 -8.86 -4.65
CA THR A 102 -11.54 -8.88 -5.89
C THR A 102 -12.67 -9.89 -5.85
N LYS A 103 -13.75 -9.62 -6.61
CA LYS A 103 -14.92 -10.52 -6.73
C LYS A 103 -14.73 -11.61 -7.78
N ALA A 104 -13.74 -11.47 -8.66
CA ALA A 104 -13.40 -12.44 -9.70
C ALA A 104 -11.97 -12.95 -9.49
N PRO A 105 -11.64 -14.16 -9.98
CA PRO A 105 -10.30 -14.68 -9.90
C PRO A 105 -9.27 -13.70 -10.49
N MET A 106 -8.35 -13.27 -9.65
CA MET A 106 -7.29 -12.33 -10.02
C MET A 106 -6.04 -12.59 -9.21
N ARG A 107 -4.91 -12.64 -9.89
CA ARG A 107 -3.58 -12.77 -9.29
C ARG A 107 -2.69 -11.65 -9.78
N LEU A 108 -1.80 -11.18 -8.92
CA LEU A 108 -0.89 -10.07 -9.18
C LEU A 108 0.54 -10.49 -8.86
N SER A 109 1.47 -10.07 -9.71
CA SER A 109 2.91 -10.03 -9.38
C SER A 109 3.48 -8.65 -9.70
N LEU A 110 4.47 -8.21 -8.95
CA LEU A 110 5.17 -6.95 -9.16
C LEU A 110 6.49 -6.90 -8.39
N CYS A 111 7.41 -6.07 -8.85
CA CYS A 111 8.52 -5.53 -8.07
C CYS A 111 8.17 -4.10 -7.67
N GLY A 112 8.39 -3.77 -6.41
CA GLY A 112 8.03 -2.46 -5.87
C GLY A 112 9.14 -1.86 -5.01
N HIS A 113 9.26 -0.54 -5.08
CA HIS A 113 10.09 0.26 -4.21
C HIS A 113 9.28 1.44 -3.72
N MET A 114 9.37 1.77 -2.44
CA MET A 114 8.68 2.92 -1.85
C MET A 114 9.56 3.58 -0.81
N ASP A 115 9.76 4.89 -0.95
CA ASP A 115 10.38 5.75 0.05
C ASP A 115 9.33 6.60 0.73
N ILE A 116 9.39 6.66 2.05
CA ILE A 116 8.47 7.41 2.89
C ILE A 116 9.28 8.33 3.79
N ARG A 117 8.94 9.61 3.81
CA ARG A 117 9.42 10.57 4.81
C ARG A 117 8.22 11.20 5.49
N SER A 118 8.22 11.23 6.81
CA SER A 118 7.09 11.72 7.59
C SER A 118 7.55 12.43 8.86
N ASP A 119 6.88 13.50 9.23
CA ASP A 119 7.02 14.13 10.55
C ASP A 119 6.10 13.49 11.61
N LEU A 120 5.45 12.38 11.27
CA LEU A 120 4.48 11.65 12.10
C LEU A 120 3.24 12.47 12.50
N LYS A 121 2.96 13.57 11.78
CA LYS A 121 1.83 14.47 12.04
C LYS A 121 1.05 14.78 10.77
N ASP A 122 1.51 15.78 10.04
CA ASP A 122 0.78 16.36 8.91
C ASP A 122 1.64 16.45 7.63
N SER A 123 2.91 16.07 7.70
CA SER A 123 3.86 16.18 6.59
C SER A 123 4.35 14.79 6.18
N HIS A 124 3.98 14.37 4.98
CA HIS A 124 4.36 13.07 4.44
C HIS A 124 4.79 13.23 2.99
N ASP A 125 5.92 12.67 2.64
CA ASP A 125 6.42 12.53 1.28
C ASP A 125 6.54 11.04 0.98
N ILE A 126 5.91 10.58 -0.09
CA ILE A 126 5.87 9.19 -0.50
C ILE A 126 6.24 9.14 -1.96
N MET A 127 7.33 8.45 -2.27
CA MET A 127 7.72 8.11 -3.63
C MET A 127 7.61 6.60 -3.79
N ALA A 128 6.92 6.15 -4.81
CA ALA A 128 6.76 4.73 -5.07
C ALA A 128 6.97 4.43 -6.55
N SER A 129 7.65 3.35 -6.84
CA SER A 129 7.79 2.81 -8.19
C SER A 129 7.44 1.32 -8.18
N MET A 130 6.74 0.88 -9.20
CA MET A 130 6.38 -0.52 -9.41
C MET A 130 6.74 -0.92 -10.83
N SER A 131 7.37 -2.08 -10.97
CA SER A 131 7.76 -2.66 -12.25
C SER A 131 7.39 -4.14 -12.30
N ASP A 132 7.61 -4.76 -13.46
CA ASP A 132 7.34 -6.18 -13.70
C ASP A 132 5.93 -6.62 -13.30
N ILE A 133 4.99 -5.70 -13.48
CA ILE A 133 3.60 -5.91 -13.09
C ILE A 133 2.98 -6.94 -14.03
N THR A 134 2.37 -7.97 -13.45
CA THR A 134 1.53 -8.91 -14.20
C THR A 134 0.23 -9.11 -13.46
N VAL A 135 -0.88 -8.85 -14.13
CA VAL A 135 -2.23 -9.11 -13.62
C VAL A 135 -2.81 -10.28 -14.41
N ARG A 136 -3.09 -11.38 -13.73
CA ARG A 136 -3.69 -12.58 -14.31
C ARG A 136 -5.14 -12.68 -13.86
N THR A 137 -6.05 -12.71 -14.82
CA THR A 137 -7.48 -12.96 -14.62
C THR A 137 -7.83 -14.34 -15.17
N ALA A 138 -9.09 -14.75 -15.03
CA ALA A 138 -9.58 -16.00 -15.64
C ALA A 138 -9.52 -15.99 -17.18
N GLU A 139 -9.58 -14.80 -17.79
CA GLU A 139 -9.70 -14.62 -19.23
C GLU A 139 -8.38 -14.21 -19.90
N LYS A 140 -7.56 -13.41 -19.21
CA LYS A 140 -6.46 -12.69 -19.84
C LYS A 140 -5.31 -12.40 -18.85
N ASN A 141 -4.12 -12.28 -19.40
CA ASN A 141 -2.96 -11.76 -18.69
C ASN A 141 -2.67 -10.35 -19.19
N TYR A 142 -2.59 -9.42 -18.26
CA TYR A 142 -2.21 -8.04 -18.51
C TYR A 142 -0.80 -7.79 -17.98
N ARG A 143 -0.02 -7.01 -18.71
CA ARG A 143 1.31 -6.58 -18.30
C ARG A 143 1.39 -5.07 -18.45
N PRO A 144 0.83 -4.33 -17.49
CA PRO A 144 0.94 -2.88 -17.49
C PRO A 144 2.43 -2.47 -17.48
N VAL A 145 2.72 -1.34 -18.06
CA VAL A 145 4.00 -0.67 -17.86
C VAL A 145 4.16 -0.29 -16.40
N GLY A 146 5.38 0.05 -16.00
CA GLY A 146 5.65 0.44 -14.62
C GLY A 146 4.78 1.61 -14.15
N VAL A 147 4.56 1.68 -12.85
CA VAL A 147 3.83 2.75 -12.18
C VAL A 147 4.81 3.54 -11.32
N ASP A 148 4.86 4.85 -11.52
CA ASP A 148 5.57 5.78 -10.66
C ASP A 148 4.57 6.70 -9.97
N ALA A 149 4.71 6.88 -8.67
CA ALA A 149 3.87 7.75 -7.87
C ALA A 149 4.72 8.62 -6.96
N ASP A 150 4.44 9.92 -6.96
CA ASP A 150 4.99 10.91 -6.06
C ASP A 150 3.85 11.62 -5.34
N VAL A 151 3.79 11.47 -4.04
CA VAL A 151 2.74 12.03 -3.21
C VAL A 151 3.36 12.86 -2.10
N PHE A 152 3.05 14.12 -2.13
CA PHE A 152 3.47 15.10 -1.15
C PHE A 152 2.22 15.63 -0.43
N THR A 153 2.13 15.46 0.87
CA THR A 153 1.03 15.99 1.65
C THR A 153 1.54 16.78 2.85
N ARG A 154 0.87 17.89 3.11
CA ARG A 154 1.08 18.77 4.25
C ARG A 154 -0.27 19.01 4.93
N ARG A 155 -0.27 19.81 5.97
CA ARG A 155 -1.49 20.11 6.74
C ARG A 155 -2.61 20.69 5.87
N ASP A 156 -2.26 21.54 4.92
CA ASP A 156 -3.17 22.38 4.13
C ASP A 156 -3.07 22.15 2.62
N THR A 157 -2.23 21.24 2.17
CA THR A 157 -2.05 20.95 0.76
C THR A 157 -1.68 19.49 0.53
N THR A 158 -2.15 18.92 -0.57
CA THR A 158 -1.71 17.61 -1.08
C THR A 158 -1.46 17.74 -2.57
N HIS A 159 -0.29 17.29 -2.99
CA HIS A 159 0.09 17.12 -4.38
C HIS A 159 0.35 15.63 -4.64
N ALA A 160 -0.15 15.13 -5.77
CA ALA A 160 0.13 13.77 -6.18
C ALA A 160 0.30 13.68 -7.69
N VAL A 161 1.34 12.99 -8.12
CA VAL A 161 1.59 12.65 -9.51
C VAL A 161 1.68 11.13 -9.62
N ILE A 162 0.89 10.54 -10.52
CA ILE A 162 0.95 9.11 -10.80
C ILE A 162 1.07 8.92 -12.31
N ASN A 163 2.06 8.17 -12.72
CA ASN A 163 2.34 7.84 -14.11
C ASN A 163 2.30 6.33 -14.31
N CYS A 164 1.63 5.87 -15.35
CA CYS A 164 1.60 4.48 -15.77
C CYS A 164 1.37 4.42 -17.29
N GLY A 165 2.46 4.39 -18.07
CA GLY A 165 2.38 4.50 -19.52
C GLY A 165 1.71 5.80 -19.94
N ASP A 166 0.62 5.70 -20.71
CA ASP A 166 -0.17 6.87 -21.16
C ASP A 166 -1.13 7.41 -20.10
N PHE A 167 -1.24 6.72 -18.96
CA PHE A 167 -2.02 7.23 -17.84
C PHE A 167 -1.18 8.20 -17.03
N HIS A 168 -1.64 9.44 -16.92
CA HIS A 168 -1.04 10.48 -16.08
C HIS A 168 -2.12 11.10 -15.21
N LEU A 169 -1.92 11.04 -13.91
CA LEU A 169 -2.70 11.77 -12.92
C LEU A 169 -1.83 12.84 -12.30
N ASN A 170 -2.28 14.07 -12.34
CA ASN A 170 -1.71 15.17 -11.57
C ASN A 170 -2.83 15.79 -10.71
N MET A 171 -2.61 15.85 -9.42
CA MET A 171 -3.58 16.34 -8.45
C MET A 171 -2.93 17.36 -7.53
N ASP A 172 -3.50 18.55 -7.49
CA ASP A 172 -3.17 19.63 -6.57
C ASP A 172 -4.42 20.03 -5.78
N VAL A 173 -4.42 19.76 -4.49
CA VAL A 173 -5.60 20.01 -3.66
C VAL A 173 -5.25 20.75 -2.37
N HIS A 174 -6.16 21.63 -1.96
CA HIS A 174 -6.10 22.27 -0.65
C HIS A 174 -6.63 21.30 0.42
N GLY A 175 -5.83 21.07 1.44
CA GLY A 175 -6.10 20.17 2.55
C GLY A 175 -5.13 18.99 2.61
N GLY A 176 -4.85 18.55 3.82
CA GLY A 176 -4.00 17.39 4.07
C GLY A 176 -4.72 16.07 3.78
N TYR A 177 -3.97 14.96 3.86
CA TYR A 177 -4.46 13.64 3.46
C TYR A 177 -5.76 13.21 4.15
N LYS A 178 -5.99 13.57 5.41
CA LYS A 178 -7.22 13.23 6.15
C LYS A 178 -8.46 13.88 5.54
N GLN A 179 -8.34 15.15 5.15
CA GLN A 179 -9.41 15.87 4.47
C GLN A 179 -9.63 15.32 3.06
N LEU A 180 -8.55 15.05 2.35
CA LEU A 180 -8.60 14.44 1.03
C LEU A 180 -9.34 13.10 1.06
N MET A 181 -8.95 12.19 1.96
CA MET A 181 -9.57 10.86 2.07
C MET A 181 -11.06 10.93 2.42
N SER A 182 -11.44 11.82 3.35
CA SER A 182 -12.86 11.97 3.71
C SER A 182 -13.74 12.47 2.56
N ARG A 183 -13.17 13.25 1.65
CA ARG A 183 -13.88 13.84 0.51
C ARG A 183 -13.82 12.97 -0.74
N PHE A 184 -12.76 12.19 -0.88
CA PHE A 184 -12.61 11.25 -1.99
C PHE A 184 -13.71 10.19 -2.00
N ALA A 185 -14.17 9.76 -0.83
CA ALA A 185 -15.30 8.84 -0.72
C ALA A 185 -16.57 9.40 -1.35
N GLY A 186 -16.91 10.68 -1.08
CA GLY A 186 -18.08 11.33 -1.69
C GLY A 186 -17.95 11.49 -3.21
N LEU A 187 -16.75 11.83 -3.71
CA LEU A 187 -16.47 11.89 -5.13
C LEU A 187 -16.64 10.52 -5.82
N GLN A 188 -16.16 9.46 -5.17
CA GLN A 188 -16.27 8.09 -5.68
C GLN A 188 -17.73 7.64 -5.76
N GLU A 189 -18.55 7.93 -4.74
CA GLU A 189 -19.98 7.63 -4.75
C GLU A 189 -20.72 8.38 -5.87
N GLU A 190 -20.44 9.67 -6.02
CA GLU A 190 -21.05 10.49 -7.07
C GLU A 190 -20.64 9.99 -8.46
N LEU A 191 -19.35 9.70 -8.69
CA LEU A 191 -18.87 9.15 -9.94
C LEU A 191 -19.54 7.80 -10.25
N ALA A 192 -19.62 6.91 -9.28
CA ALA A 192 -20.27 5.62 -9.43
C ALA A 192 -21.78 5.77 -9.73
N HIS A 193 -22.45 6.75 -9.13
CA HIS A 193 -23.84 7.08 -9.41
C HIS A 193 -24.02 7.59 -10.84
N GLN A 194 -23.19 8.51 -11.29
CA GLN A 194 -23.26 9.09 -12.63
C GLN A 194 -22.95 8.05 -13.73
N LEU A 195 -21.95 7.19 -13.50
CA LEU A 195 -21.63 6.09 -14.42
C LEU A 195 -22.79 5.09 -14.55
N ARG A 196 -23.47 4.76 -13.45
CA ARG A 196 -24.67 3.89 -13.51
C ARG A 196 -25.82 4.51 -14.29
N ASN A 197 -25.93 5.83 -14.26
CA ASN A 197 -26.97 6.56 -14.97
C ASN A 197 -26.56 6.95 -16.41
N HIS A 198 -25.38 6.51 -16.87
CA HIS A 198 -24.83 6.83 -18.20
C HIS A 198 -24.81 8.34 -18.51
N HIS A 199 -24.68 9.17 -17.47
CA HIS A 199 -24.65 10.62 -17.60
C HIS A 199 -23.60 11.22 -16.68
N ILE A 200 -22.69 12.04 -17.25
CA ILE A 200 -21.63 12.73 -16.50
C ILE A 200 -22.01 14.19 -16.35
N ASP A 201 -22.34 14.59 -15.14
CA ASP A 201 -22.54 16.00 -14.76
C ASP A 201 -21.23 16.57 -14.18
N GLN A 202 -20.48 17.27 -15.02
CA GLN A 202 -19.21 17.88 -14.63
C GLN A 202 -19.37 18.96 -13.55
N VAL A 203 -20.48 19.69 -13.54
CA VAL A 203 -20.73 20.74 -12.55
C VAL A 203 -20.90 20.12 -11.17
N LYS A 204 -21.69 19.05 -11.11
CA LYS A 204 -21.91 18.30 -9.87
C LYS A 204 -20.63 17.63 -9.39
N MET A 205 -19.83 17.05 -10.30
CA MET A 205 -18.52 16.48 -9.96
C MET A 205 -17.58 17.54 -9.39
N ARG A 206 -17.50 18.73 -10.00
CA ARG A 206 -16.69 19.83 -9.49
C ARG A 206 -17.15 20.32 -8.12
N SER A 207 -18.45 20.30 -7.85
CA SER A 207 -18.98 20.69 -6.53
C SER A 207 -18.57 19.73 -5.41
N GLN A 208 -18.36 18.45 -5.75
CA GLN A 208 -17.86 17.45 -4.77
C GLN A 208 -16.37 17.62 -4.48
N PHE A 209 -15.61 18.28 -5.37
CA PHE A 209 -14.17 18.47 -5.22
C PHE A 209 -13.76 19.94 -5.44
N PRO A 210 -14.27 20.90 -4.65
CA PRO A 210 -14.03 22.33 -4.84
C PRO A 210 -12.64 22.82 -4.41
N PHE A 211 -11.73 21.90 -4.04
CA PHE A 211 -10.54 22.26 -3.26
C PHE A 211 -9.24 22.16 -4.05
N GLY A 212 -9.30 21.94 -5.34
CA GLY A 212 -8.08 21.81 -6.12
C GLY A 212 -8.31 21.45 -7.56
N HIS A 213 -7.23 21.05 -8.21
CA HIS A 213 -7.19 20.67 -9.60
C HIS A 213 -6.79 19.20 -9.71
N VAL A 214 -7.52 18.45 -10.53
CA VAL A 214 -7.18 17.08 -10.90
C VAL A 214 -7.14 17.02 -12.41
N TYR A 215 -5.97 16.69 -12.95
CA TYR A 215 -5.77 16.46 -14.38
C TYR A 215 -5.54 14.97 -14.58
N LEU A 216 -6.34 14.37 -15.42
CA LEU A 216 -6.24 12.96 -15.79
C LEU A 216 -6.14 12.85 -17.30
N THR A 217 -5.10 12.21 -17.78
CA THR A 217 -4.98 11.78 -19.18
C THR A 217 -4.86 10.27 -19.26
N THR A 218 -5.47 9.68 -20.26
CA THR A 218 -5.37 8.25 -20.55
C THR A 218 -5.15 8.05 -22.04
N GLY A 219 -4.34 7.06 -22.41
CA GLY A 219 -4.12 6.63 -23.78
C GLY A 219 -4.63 5.22 -24.03
N LYS A 220 -4.32 4.68 -25.22
CA LYS A 220 -4.74 3.33 -25.62
C LYS A 220 -3.79 2.23 -25.18
N ASP A 221 -2.55 2.56 -24.80
CA ASP A 221 -1.43 1.62 -24.61
C ASP A 221 -1.11 1.38 -23.13
N ASN A 222 -2.08 1.57 -22.24
CA ASN A 222 -1.87 1.39 -20.79
C ASN A 222 -1.92 -0.09 -20.35
N PHE A 223 -2.38 -1.02 -21.20
CA PHE A 223 -2.61 -2.43 -20.82
C PHE A 223 -2.26 -3.40 -21.93
#